data_e7398b85ae05d2b0b1f9870503a22287
#
_entry.id   e7398b85ae05d2b0b1f9870503a22287
#
_cell.length_a   1.000
_cell.length_b   1.000
_cell.length_c   1.000
_cell.angle_alpha   90.00
_cell.angle_beta   90.00
_cell.angle_gamma   90.00
#
_symmetry.space_group_name_H-M   'P 1'
#
loop_
_entity.id
_entity.type
_entity.pdbx_description
1 polymer ?
#
loop_
_entity_poly.entity_id
_entity_poly.type
_entity_poly.pdbx_seq_one_letter_code
_entity_poly.pdbx_strand_id
1 'polypeptide(L)'
;DPERKTGAHRSYKALGYVHELQAQGIDDPISFYQQEVIKLNQEFQAAKAAKKARQISDDSSEKLIGYFPMKNINDRLSVKKYIDFMQSAVDFRFNVFDMMSSLVYARLVQPCSKSKTFEEVIPKLFDSYDFSLNQLYDGLEYIGCEYEKIIEIYNHQIQQLYKFDTSHTYFDCTNFYF
;
A
#
# COMPACT_ATOMS: atom_id res chain seq x y z
N ASP A 1 -33.98 12.06 5.86
CA ASP A 1 -34.73 11.85 4.63
C ASP A 1 -33.82 12.25 3.46
N PRO A 2 -33.43 11.32 2.58
CA PRO A 2 -32.46 11.58 1.48
C PRO A 2 -32.98 12.61 0.46
N GLU A 3 -34.28 12.86 0.41
CA GLU A 3 -34.89 13.79 -0.56
C GLU A 3 -35.02 15.23 -0.05
N ARG A 4 -34.74 15.49 1.23
CA ARG A 4 -34.82 16.85 1.78
C ARG A 4 -33.45 17.52 1.78
N LYS A 5 -33.31 18.61 1.01
CA LYS A 5 -32.13 19.48 0.98
C LYS A 5 -31.91 20.30 2.27
N THR A 6 -32.92 20.39 3.17
CA THR A 6 -32.84 21.09 4.45
C THR A 6 -32.94 20.11 5.60
N GLY A 7 -32.03 20.23 6.58
CA GLY A 7 -32.03 19.40 7.78
C GLY A 7 -33.38 19.56 8.54
N ALA A 8 -34.03 18.42 8.80
CA ALA A 8 -35.23 18.41 9.65
C ALA A 8 -34.82 18.35 11.11
N HIS A 9 -35.27 19.30 11.92
CA HIS A 9 -35.12 19.19 13.37
C HIS A 9 -36.01 18.08 13.90
N ARG A 10 -35.41 17.16 14.64
CA ARG A 10 -36.15 16.08 15.31
C ARG A 10 -35.80 16.09 16.79
N SER A 11 -36.83 16.05 17.63
CA SER A 11 -36.61 15.91 19.07
C SER A 11 -35.91 14.56 19.38
N TYR A 12 -34.80 14.61 20.09
CA TYR A 12 -34.04 13.44 20.50
C TYR A 12 -34.64 12.78 21.74
N LYS A 13 -34.91 13.60 22.78
CA LYS A 13 -35.43 13.16 24.06
C LYS A 13 -36.18 14.31 24.74
N ALA A 14 -37.30 14.04 25.38
CA ALA A 14 -37.95 14.96 26.31
C ALA A 14 -37.31 14.79 27.70
N LEU A 15 -36.87 15.90 28.30
CA LEU A 15 -36.12 15.89 29.55
C LEU A 15 -37.02 16.07 30.79
N GLY A 16 -38.28 16.52 30.63
CA GLY A 16 -39.17 16.86 31.73
C GLY A 16 -39.04 18.31 32.15
N TYR A 17 -39.58 18.65 33.32
CA TYR A 17 -39.57 20.00 33.86
C TYR A 17 -38.36 20.24 34.78
N VAL A 18 -37.82 21.44 34.81
CA VAL A 18 -36.64 21.81 35.60
C VAL A 18 -36.80 21.46 37.08
N HIS A 19 -37.98 21.73 37.66
CA HIS A 19 -38.23 21.43 39.09
C HIS A 19 -38.24 19.93 39.39
N GLU A 20 -38.65 19.09 38.45
CA GLU A 20 -38.59 17.63 38.62
C GLU A 20 -37.18 17.11 38.57
N LEU A 21 -36.34 17.67 37.71
CA LEU A 21 -34.92 17.30 37.60
C LEU A 21 -34.12 17.77 38.82
N GLN A 22 -34.46 18.94 39.36
CA GLN A 22 -33.90 19.42 40.62
C GLN A 22 -34.26 18.51 41.83
N ALA A 23 -35.52 18.06 41.84
CA ALA A 23 -35.96 17.10 42.87
C ALA A 23 -35.22 15.74 42.76
N GLN A 24 -34.67 15.39 41.58
CA GLN A 24 -33.84 14.21 41.34
C GLN A 24 -32.36 14.42 41.68
N GLY A 25 -32.00 15.59 42.20
CA GLY A 25 -30.63 15.88 42.69
C GLY A 25 -29.71 16.55 41.63
N ILE A 26 -30.29 17.08 40.55
CA ILE A 26 -29.51 17.85 39.57
C ILE A 26 -29.70 19.35 39.86
N ASP A 27 -28.73 19.97 40.51
CA ASP A 27 -28.84 21.36 40.98
C ASP A 27 -29.02 22.35 39.81
N ASP A 28 -28.27 22.17 38.71
CA ASP A 28 -28.44 22.98 37.49
C ASP A 28 -28.69 22.08 36.27
N PRO A 29 -29.96 21.68 36.01
CA PRO A 29 -30.31 20.81 34.89
C PRO A 29 -29.94 21.37 33.52
N ILE A 30 -29.97 22.68 33.35
CA ILE A 30 -29.68 23.33 32.07
C ILE A 30 -28.21 23.16 31.72
N SER A 31 -27.30 23.55 32.61
CA SER A 31 -25.87 23.39 32.37
C SER A 31 -25.45 21.92 32.26
N PHE A 32 -26.06 21.03 33.04
CA PHE A 32 -25.80 19.61 32.99
C PHE A 32 -26.12 19.03 31.60
N TYR A 33 -27.32 19.27 31.08
CA TYR A 33 -27.70 18.75 29.77
C TYR A 33 -27.04 19.48 28.60
N GLN A 34 -26.64 20.74 28.77
CA GLN A 34 -25.81 21.41 27.76
C GLN A 34 -24.46 20.70 27.59
N GLN A 35 -23.81 20.32 28.69
CA GLN A 35 -22.57 19.55 28.63
C GLN A 35 -22.76 18.17 28.01
N GLU A 36 -23.87 17.49 28.35
CA GLU A 36 -24.21 16.20 27.73
C GLU A 36 -24.42 16.31 26.22
N VAL A 37 -25.09 17.35 25.74
CA VAL A 37 -25.27 17.64 24.32
C VAL A 37 -23.94 17.91 23.63
N ILE A 38 -23.03 18.66 24.26
CA ILE A 38 -21.69 18.93 23.72
C ILE A 38 -20.92 17.60 23.57
N LYS A 39 -20.96 16.73 24.58
CA LYS A 39 -20.32 15.41 24.54
C LYS A 39 -20.88 14.53 23.43
N LEU A 40 -22.19 14.43 23.32
CA LEU A 40 -22.87 13.66 22.25
C LEU A 40 -22.51 14.18 20.85
N ASN A 41 -22.44 15.50 20.70
CA ASN A 41 -22.04 16.11 19.44
C ASN A 41 -20.58 15.79 19.08
N GLN A 42 -19.67 15.80 20.04
CA GLN A 42 -18.26 15.41 19.84
C GLN A 42 -18.14 13.93 19.44
N GLU A 43 -18.84 13.04 20.12
CA GLU A 43 -18.90 11.62 19.78
C GLU A 43 -19.45 11.37 18.37
N PHE A 44 -20.53 12.08 18.01
CA PHE A 44 -21.11 12.00 16.67
C PHE A 44 -20.15 12.51 15.58
N GLN A 45 -19.48 13.64 15.82
CA GLN A 45 -18.50 14.18 14.87
C GLN A 45 -17.28 13.25 14.73
N ALA A 46 -16.81 12.66 15.82
CA ALA A 46 -15.73 11.69 15.80
C ALA A 46 -16.11 10.41 15.01
N ALA A 47 -17.33 9.89 15.24
CA ALA A 47 -17.85 8.75 14.52
C ALA A 47 -18.02 9.05 13.01
N LYS A 48 -18.51 10.25 12.67
CA LYS A 48 -18.66 10.70 11.29
C LYS A 48 -17.30 10.86 10.59
N ALA A 49 -16.30 11.43 11.28
CA ALA A 49 -14.93 11.55 10.76
C ALA A 49 -14.29 10.17 10.55
N ALA A 50 -14.45 9.24 11.49
CA ALA A 50 -13.97 7.87 11.36
C ALA A 50 -14.63 7.13 10.19
N LYS A 51 -15.94 7.32 9.98
CA LYS A 51 -16.66 6.76 8.83
C LYS A 51 -16.15 7.35 7.51
N LYS A 52 -15.94 8.67 7.46
CA LYS A 52 -15.39 9.35 6.27
C LYS A 52 -13.97 8.88 5.95
N ALA A 53 -13.14 8.69 6.97
CA ALA A 53 -11.77 8.19 6.80
C ALA A 53 -11.71 6.75 6.24
N ARG A 54 -12.77 5.97 6.40
CA ARG A 54 -12.90 4.61 5.84
C ARG A 54 -13.50 4.58 4.43
N GLN A 55 -14.06 5.69 3.96
CA GLN A 55 -14.60 5.76 2.60
C GLN A 55 -13.45 5.99 1.62
N ILE A 56 -13.40 5.14 0.60
CA ILE A 56 -12.55 5.37 -0.57
C ILE A 56 -13.13 6.58 -1.29
N SER A 57 -12.31 7.61 -1.54
CA SER A 57 -12.73 8.77 -2.33
C SER A 57 -12.81 8.39 -3.81
N ASP A 58 -13.66 9.06 -4.58
CA ASP A 58 -13.75 8.88 -6.04
C ASP A 58 -12.42 9.22 -6.74
N ASP A 59 -11.56 10.03 -6.10
CA ASP A 59 -10.22 10.38 -6.57
C ASP A 59 -9.15 9.33 -6.19
N SER A 60 -9.51 8.23 -5.51
CA SER A 60 -8.56 7.18 -5.16
C SER A 60 -8.11 6.45 -6.41
N SER A 61 -6.81 6.51 -6.71
CA SER A 61 -6.24 5.77 -7.84
C SER A 61 -6.33 4.27 -7.61
N GLU A 62 -6.65 3.52 -8.67
CA GLU A 62 -6.58 2.05 -8.67
C GLU A 62 -5.19 1.58 -8.28
N LYS A 63 -5.10 0.61 -7.35
CA LYS A 63 -3.85 0.01 -6.91
C LYS A 63 -3.81 -1.48 -7.22
N LEU A 64 -2.72 -1.90 -7.85
CA LEU A 64 -2.43 -3.29 -8.18
C LEU A 64 -1.71 -3.94 -7.00
N ILE A 65 -2.29 -4.99 -6.41
CA ILE A 65 -1.77 -5.70 -5.22
C ILE A 65 -1.44 -7.17 -5.49
N GLY A 66 -1.71 -7.68 -6.69
CA GLY A 66 -1.53 -9.09 -7.05
C GLY A 66 -0.10 -9.62 -6.91
N TYR A 67 0.89 -8.75 -6.76
CA TYR A 67 2.29 -9.11 -6.57
C TYR A 67 2.69 -9.36 -5.10
N PHE A 68 1.85 -9.08 -4.12
CA PHE A 68 2.18 -9.22 -2.69
C PHE A 68 2.72 -10.60 -2.28
N PRO A 69 2.21 -11.74 -2.80
CA PRO A 69 2.82 -13.03 -2.50
C PRO A 69 4.29 -13.12 -2.93
N MET A 70 4.62 -12.60 -4.12
CA MET A 70 6.00 -12.57 -4.61
C MET A 70 6.87 -11.61 -3.80
N LYS A 71 6.33 -10.44 -3.44
CA LYS A 71 7.02 -9.50 -2.55
C LYS A 71 7.36 -10.15 -1.21
N ASN A 72 6.43 -10.86 -0.60
CA ASN A 72 6.68 -11.58 0.66
C ASN A 72 7.81 -12.61 0.52
N ILE A 73 7.84 -13.36 -0.59
CA ILE A 73 8.94 -14.30 -0.86
C ILE A 73 10.27 -13.55 -1.01
N ASN A 74 10.27 -12.46 -1.77
CA ASN A 74 11.46 -11.66 -2.01
C ASN A 74 12.02 -11.04 -0.72
N ASP A 75 11.14 -10.52 0.14
CA ASP A 75 11.50 -9.99 1.46
C ASP A 75 12.12 -11.08 2.36
N ARG A 76 11.54 -12.29 2.36
CA ARG A 76 12.07 -13.44 3.12
C ARG A 76 13.43 -13.89 2.63
N LEU A 77 13.69 -13.84 1.33
CA LEU A 77 14.99 -14.17 0.74
C LEU A 77 16.08 -13.16 1.13
N SER A 78 15.70 -11.96 1.57
CA SER A 78 16.62 -10.90 2.00
C SER A 78 17.71 -10.56 0.97
N VAL A 79 17.40 -10.67 -0.32
CA VAL A 79 18.33 -10.45 -1.44
C VAL A 79 18.74 -8.98 -1.55
N LYS A 80 17.85 -8.06 -1.14
CA LYS A 80 18.07 -6.61 -1.22
C LYS A 80 19.45 -6.19 -0.70
N LYS A 81 19.83 -6.65 0.48
CA LYS A 81 21.11 -6.28 1.12
C LYS A 81 22.35 -6.63 0.27
N TYR A 82 22.28 -7.71 -0.49
CA TYR A 82 23.39 -8.12 -1.36
C TYR A 82 23.46 -7.30 -2.64
N ILE A 83 22.30 -7.01 -3.23
CA ILE A 83 22.22 -6.16 -4.43
C ILE A 83 22.57 -4.71 -4.07
N ASP A 84 22.12 -4.19 -2.92
CA ASP A 84 22.51 -2.87 -2.42
C ASP A 84 24.03 -2.78 -2.20
N PHE A 85 24.65 -3.85 -1.68
CA PHE A 85 26.10 -3.92 -1.54
C PHE A 85 26.81 -3.91 -2.91
N MET A 86 26.32 -4.70 -3.88
CA MET A 86 26.88 -4.67 -5.25
C MET A 86 26.73 -3.28 -5.88
N GLN A 87 25.57 -2.64 -5.72
CA GLN A 87 25.31 -1.30 -6.23
C GLN A 87 26.25 -0.26 -5.62
N SER A 88 26.74 -0.45 -4.39
CA SER A 88 27.61 0.53 -3.72
C SER A 88 28.93 0.81 -4.46
N ALA A 89 29.31 -0.05 -5.41
CA ALA A 89 30.45 0.15 -6.30
C ALA A 89 30.16 1.07 -7.50
N VAL A 90 28.91 1.49 -7.69
CA VAL A 90 28.44 2.30 -8.82
C VAL A 90 27.71 3.53 -8.30
N ASP A 91 27.91 4.68 -8.92
CA ASP A 91 27.27 5.96 -8.51
C ASP A 91 25.87 6.10 -9.15
N PHE A 92 24.93 5.25 -8.74
CA PHE A 92 23.54 5.40 -9.12
C PHE A 92 22.76 6.24 -8.10
N ARG A 93 21.90 7.13 -8.61
CA ARG A 93 20.98 7.96 -7.79
C ARG A 93 19.63 7.30 -7.54
N PHE A 94 19.50 6.02 -7.82
CA PHE A 94 18.29 5.22 -7.62
C PHE A 94 18.69 3.84 -7.07
N ASN A 95 17.73 3.12 -6.48
CA ASN A 95 17.99 1.79 -5.95
C ASN A 95 17.72 0.71 -7.02
N VAL A 96 18.75 -0.05 -7.40
CA VAL A 96 18.67 -1.10 -8.42
C VAL A 96 17.74 -2.24 -8.01
N PHE A 97 17.76 -2.64 -6.73
CA PHE A 97 16.87 -3.69 -6.25
C PHE A 97 15.39 -3.27 -6.33
N ASP A 98 15.08 -2.04 -5.91
CA ASP A 98 13.72 -1.52 -5.95
C ASP A 98 13.22 -1.39 -7.40
N MET A 99 14.08 -0.91 -8.32
CA MET A 99 13.78 -0.83 -9.75
C MET A 99 13.56 -2.24 -10.34
N MET A 100 14.46 -3.19 -10.11
CA MET A 100 14.34 -4.57 -10.58
C MET A 100 13.06 -5.24 -10.04
N SER A 101 12.81 -5.10 -8.75
CA SER A 101 11.62 -5.68 -8.09
C SER A 101 10.34 -5.09 -8.66
N SER A 102 10.29 -3.77 -8.89
CA SER A 102 9.12 -3.11 -9.49
C SER A 102 8.78 -3.64 -10.88
N LEU A 103 9.81 -3.90 -11.71
CA LEU A 103 9.63 -4.49 -13.04
C LEU A 103 9.10 -5.94 -12.96
N VAL A 104 9.62 -6.75 -12.02
CA VAL A 104 9.13 -8.11 -11.79
C VAL A 104 7.69 -8.08 -11.32
N TYR A 105 7.35 -7.23 -10.34
CA TYR A 105 6.00 -7.10 -9.82
C TYR A 105 5.01 -6.61 -10.87
N ALA A 106 5.40 -5.60 -11.64
CA ALA A 106 4.60 -5.10 -12.75
C ALA A 106 4.37 -6.18 -13.82
N ARG A 107 5.38 -6.99 -14.13
CA ARG A 107 5.28 -8.09 -15.09
C ARG A 107 4.31 -9.18 -14.64
N LEU A 108 4.21 -9.43 -13.34
CA LEU A 108 3.28 -10.41 -12.76
C LEU A 108 1.82 -9.95 -12.87
N VAL A 109 1.57 -8.66 -12.60
CA VAL A 109 0.19 -8.14 -12.55
C VAL A 109 -0.33 -7.69 -13.90
N GLN A 110 0.52 -7.11 -14.75
CA GLN A 110 0.14 -6.60 -16.08
C GLN A 110 1.34 -6.61 -17.03
N PRO A 111 1.57 -7.72 -17.77
CA PRO A 111 2.66 -7.82 -18.73
C PRO A 111 2.53 -6.84 -19.88
N CYS A 112 3.52 -5.98 -20.08
CA CYS A 112 3.59 -5.04 -21.22
C CYS A 112 5.05 -4.66 -21.55
N SER A 113 5.26 -3.75 -22.50
CA SER A 113 6.58 -3.23 -22.83
C SER A 113 7.18 -2.44 -21.65
N LYS A 114 8.51 -2.29 -21.61
CA LYS A 114 9.21 -1.60 -20.52
C LYS A 114 8.76 -0.15 -20.33
N SER A 115 8.60 0.60 -21.43
CA SER A 115 8.11 1.98 -21.41
C SER A 115 6.70 2.04 -20.82
N LYS A 116 5.78 1.22 -21.35
CA LYS A 116 4.41 1.14 -20.84
C LYS A 116 4.34 0.65 -19.39
N THR A 117 5.20 -0.29 -19.00
CA THR A 117 5.34 -0.73 -17.60
C THR A 117 5.68 0.45 -16.69
N PHE A 118 6.64 1.27 -17.09
CA PHE A 118 7.07 2.44 -16.33
C PHE A 118 5.95 3.50 -16.22
N GLU A 119 5.29 3.80 -17.35
CA GLU A 119 4.31 4.89 -17.41
C GLU A 119 2.95 4.53 -16.81
N GLU A 120 2.48 3.28 -17.00
CA GLU A 120 1.09 2.91 -16.69
C GLU A 120 0.94 1.91 -15.53
N VAL A 121 1.93 1.03 -15.31
CA VAL A 121 1.81 -0.07 -14.34
C VAL A 121 2.50 0.23 -13.02
N ILE A 122 3.75 0.67 -13.05
CA ILE A 122 4.53 0.99 -11.83
C ILE A 122 3.82 2.03 -10.95
N PRO A 123 3.23 3.12 -11.48
CA PRO A 123 2.49 4.08 -10.66
C PRO A 123 1.24 3.50 -9.97
N LYS A 124 0.70 2.41 -10.50
CA LYS A 124 -0.45 1.70 -9.93
C LYS A 124 -0.06 0.64 -8.91
N LEU A 125 1.22 0.29 -8.78
CA LEU A 125 1.66 -0.58 -7.70
C LEU A 125 1.37 0.07 -6.34
N PHE A 126 1.16 -0.75 -5.31
CA PHE A 126 0.89 -0.23 -3.96
C PHE A 126 2.09 0.53 -3.39
N ASP A 127 3.29 -0.05 -3.58
CA ASP A 127 4.55 0.60 -3.20
C ASP A 127 4.90 1.70 -4.22
N SER A 128 5.50 2.78 -3.73
CA SER A 128 6.03 3.84 -4.59
C SER A 128 7.50 3.59 -4.91
N TYR A 129 7.88 3.85 -6.15
CA TYR A 129 9.25 3.69 -6.64
C TYR A 129 9.72 5.01 -7.25
N ASP A 130 10.95 5.41 -6.90
CA ASP A 130 11.52 6.70 -7.31
C ASP A 130 12.71 6.49 -8.24
N PHE A 131 12.42 6.49 -9.54
CA PHE A 131 13.41 6.49 -10.62
C PHE A 131 12.78 6.97 -11.93
N SER A 132 13.59 7.53 -12.81
CA SER A 132 13.16 7.97 -14.15
C SER A 132 13.24 6.83 -15.18
N LEU A 133 12.62 7.05 -16.36
CA LEU A 133 12.72 6.10 -17.46
C LEU A 133 14.16 5.86 -17.92
N ASN A 134 15.01 6.90 -17.95
CA ASN A 134 16.43 6.74 -18.28
C ASN A 134 17.15 5.87 -17.25
N GLN A 135 16.92 6.13 -15.96
CA GLN A 135 17.47 5.32 -14.87
C GLN A 135 17.00 3.86 -14.92
N LEU A 136 15.78 3.61 -15.42
CA LEU A 136 15.30 2.26 -15.66
C LEU A 136 16.17 1.54 -16.70
N TYR A 137 16.53 2.21 -17.79
CA TYR A 137 17.41 1.60 -18.80
C TYR A 137 18.85 1.43 -18.30
N ASP A 138 19.40 2.42 -17.58
CA ASP A 138 20.72 2.31 -16.94
C ASP A 138 20.76 1.11 -15.96
N GLY A 139 19.72 0.96 -15.17
CA GLY A 139 19.59 -0.17 -14.25
C GLY A 139 19.40 -1.52 -14.94
N LEU A 140 18.71 -1.57 -16.08
CA LEU A 140 18.61 -2.78 -16.89
C LEU A 140 19.93 -3.19 -17.50
N GLU A 141 20.74 -2.23 -17.97
CA GLU A 141 22.09 -2.47 -18.44
C GLU A 141 22.96 -3.06 -17.32
N TYR A 142 22.94 -2.42 -16.15
CA TYR A 142 23.67 -2.91 -14.97
C TYR A 142 23.25 -4.35 -14.58
N ILE A 143 21.93 -4.64 -14.54
CA ILE A 143 21.42 -5.97 -14.25
C ILE A 143 21.90 -6.97 -15.32
N GLY A 144 21.91 -6.56 -16.58
CA GLY A 144 22.41 -7.38 -17.69
C GLY A 144 23.89 -7.70 -17.57
N CYS A 145 24.71 -6.76 -17.11
CA CYS A 145 26.14 -6.98 -16.87
C CYS A 145 26.41 -7.88 -15.64
N GLU A 146 25.58 -7.75 -14.61
CA GLU A 146 25.76 -8.44 -13.32
C GLU A 146 24.81 -9.66 -13.13
N TYR A 147 24.14 -10.11 -14.20
CA TYR A 147 23.05 -11.09 -14.09
C TYR A 147 23.47 -12.41 -13.44
N GLU A 148 24.69 -12.90 -13.73
CA GLU A 148 25.20 -14.15 -13.16
C GLU A 148 25.31 -14.06 -11.64
N LYS A 149 25.89 -12.97 -11.12
CA LYS A 149 26.02 -12.75 -9.68
C LYS A 149 24.65 -12.60 -9.01
N ILE A 150 23.71 -11.90 -9.67
CA ILE A 150 22.36 -11.74 -9.16
C ILE A 150 21.67 -13.12 -9.05
N ILE A 151 21.79 -13.97 -10.08
CA ILE A 151 21.25 -15.34 -10.07
C ILE A 151 21.90 -16.16 -8.96
N GLU A 152 23.22 -16.09 -8.79
CA GLU A 152 23.93 -16.80 -7.71
C GLU A 152 23.42 -16.37 -6.32
N ILE A 153 23.22 -15.09 -6.10
CA ILE A 153 22.65 -14.57 -4.84
C ILE A 153 21.25 -15.15 -4.60
N TYR A 154 20.37 -15.12 -5.59
CA TYR A 154 19.02 -15.70 -5.46
C TYR A 154 19.09 -17.20 -5.19
N ASN A 155 19.86 -17.96 -5.95
CA ASN A 155 20.01 -19.40 -5.77
C ASN A 155 20.54 -19.75 -4.38
N HIS A 156 21.55 -19.00 -3.91
CA HIS A 156 22.10 -19.20 -2.57
C HIS A 156 21.04 -18.95 -1.49
N GLN A 157 20.29 -17.85 -1.57
CA GLN A 157 19.26 -17.51 -0.59
C GLN A 157 18.09 -18.52 -0.63
N ILE A 158 17.69 -18.98 -1.81
CA ILE A 158 16.66 -20.00 -1.98
C ILE A 158 17.11 -21.32 -1.31
N GLN A 159 18.32 -21.76 -1.56
CA GLN A 159 18.86 -23.00 -0.96
C GLN A 159 18.96 -22.90 0.57
N GLN A 160 19.37 -21.74 1.09
CA GLN A 160 19.42 -21.49 2.53
C GLN A 160 18.04 -21.56 3.19
N LEU A 161 17.03 -20.99 2.53
CA LEU A 161 15.69 -20.86 3.11
C LEU A 161 14.83 -22.12 2.91
N TYR A 162 14.90 -22.76 1.74
CA TYR A 162 13.96 -23.81 1.33
C TYR A 162 14.58 -25.20 1.18
N LYS A 163 15.90 -25.37 1.35
CA LYS A 163 16.60 -26.66 1.19
C LYS A 163 16.17 -27.41 -0.09
N PHE A 164 16.29 -26.73 -1.21
CA PHE A 164 15.77 -27.18 -2.50
C PHE A 164 16.43 -28.49 -2.94
N ASP A 165 15.62 -29.47 -3.38
CA ASP A 165 16.13 -30.70 -3.99
C ASP A 165 16.48 -30.44 -5.47
N THR A 166 17.75 -30.52 -5.81
CA THR A 166 18.27 -30.30 -7.17
C THR A 166 18.53 -31.61 -7.93
N SER A 167 18.05 -32.76 -7.43
CA SER A 167 18.25 -34.07 -8.06
C SER A 167 17.56 -34.17 -9.44
N HIS A 168 16.53 -33.35 -9.68
CA HIS A 168 15.80 -33.29 -10.94
C HIS A 168 15.82 -31.87 -11.49
N THR A 169 16.33 -31.71 -12.71
CA THR A 169 16.37 -30.42 -13.42
C THR A 169 15.58 -30.53 -14.71
N TYR A 170 14.68 -29.57 -14.92
CA TYR A 170 13.92 -29.41 -16.16
C TYR A 170 14.55 -28.30 -16.99
N PHE A 171 14.79 -28.60 -18.28
CA PHE A 171 15.33 -27.64 -19.22
C PHE A 171 14.24 -27.22 -20.20
N ASP A 172 13.94 -25.91 -20.25
CA ASP A 172 13.00 -25.32 -21.20
C ASP A 172 13.71 -24.27 -22.05
N CYS A 173 13.43 -24.26 -23.35
CA CYS A 173 14.00 -23.32 -24.30
C CYS A 173 12.93 -22.34 -24.80
N THR A 174 13.16 -21.06 -24.62
CA THR A 174 12.31 -20.02 -25.21
C THR A 174 12.89 -19.58 -26.55
N ASN A 175 12.11 -19.76 -27.63
CA ASN A 175 12.48 -19.28 -28.95
C ASN A 175 11.97 -17.84 -29.16
N PHE A 176 12.86 -16.94 -29.56
CA PHE A 176 12.51 -15.60 -30.01
C PHE A 176 12.54 -15.55 -31.53
N TYR A 177 11.44 -15.07 -32.13
CA TYR A 177 11.36 -14.79 -33.56
C TYR A 177 11.43 -13.26 -33.74
N PHE A 178 12.31 -12.80 -34.60
CA PHE A 178 12.48 -11.38 -34.96
C PHE A 178 11.84 -11.12 -36.33
#